data_bb7d723b667d28016430ccf3f4b00c3c
#
_entry.id   bb7d723b667d28016430ccf3f4b00c3c
#
_cell.length_a   1.000
_cell.length_b   1.000
_cell.length_c   1.000
_cell.angle_alpha   90.00
_cell.angle_beta   90.00
_cell.angle_gamma   90.00
#
_symmetry.space_group_name_H-M   'P 1'
#
loop_
_entity.id
_entity.type
_entity.pdbx_description
1 polymer ?
#
loop_
_entity_poly.entity_id
_entity_poly.type
_entity_poly.pdbx_seq_one_letter_code
_entity_poly.pdbx_strand_id
1 'polypeptide(L)'
;GGVAERVGRLLGMLGRNRQVLCVTHLPQVAAQANEQLQVSKISSKTVTRTSIRRLAPGERIDELARMLGGIEITDSSRAHAREMLTAAGIVGNPAVKRARGRKKQLDCGDTQAEG
;
A
#
# COMPACT_ATOMS: atom_id res chain seq x y z
N GLY A 1 -17.52 9.34 -4.77
CA GLY A 1 -16.49 9.09 -3.98
C GLY A 1 -16.65 8.76 -2.50
N GLY A 2 -17.61 9.35 -1.76
CA GLY A 2 -17.65 9.19 -0.30
C GLY A 2 -17.87 7.75 0.21
N VAL A 3 -18.62 6.93 -0.53
CA VAL A 3 -18.88 5.53 -0.15
C VAL A 3 -17.62 4.67 -0.25
N ALA A 4 -16.89 4.78 -1.35
CA ALA A 4 -15.66 4.02 -1.54
C ALA A 4 -14.58 4.35 -0.49
N GLU A 5 -14.44 5.62 -0.16
CA GLU A 5 -13.53 6.07 0.90
C GLU A 5 -13.93 5.49 2.26
N ARG A 6 -15.21 5.51 2.60
CA ARG A 6 -15.72 4.93 3.86
C ARG A 6 -15.45 3.44 3.95
N VAL A 7 -15.70 2.70 2.87
CA VAL A 7 -15.41 1.26 2.80
C VAL A 7 -13.93 1.01 3.02
N GLY A 8 -13.08 1.74 2.32
CA GLY A 8 -11.62 1.63 2.47
C GLY A 8 -11.16 1.91 3.90
N ARG A 9 -11.72 2.94 4.53
CA ARG A 9 -11.40 3.30 5.91
C ARG A 9 -11.81 2.21 6.91
N LEU A 10 -12.99 1.64 6.74
CA LEU A 10 -13.45 0.52 7.58
C LEU A 10 -12.57 -0.71 7.43
N LEU A 11 -12.18 -1.05 6.20
CA LEU A 11 -11.23 -2.15 5.95
C LEU A 11 -9.87 -1.88 6.59
N GLY A 12 -9.38 -0.66 6.51
CA GLY A 12 -8.15 -0.25 7.17
C GLY A 12 -8.21 -0.36 8.69
N MET A 13 -9.34 -0.03 9.30
CA MET A 13 -9.57 -0.21 10.74
C MET A 13 -9.56 -1.68 11.14
N LEU A 14 -10.24 -2.53 10.39
CA LEU A 14 -10.24 -3.98 10.61
C LEU A 14 -8.82 -4.56 10.49
N GLY A 15 -8.03 -4.05 9.58
CA GLY A 15 -6.65 -4.47 9.35
C GLY A 15 -5.68 -4.18 10.48
N ARG A 16 -6.07 -3.39 11.48
CA ARG A 16 -5.24 -3.12 12.66
C ARG A 16 -5.04 -4.35 13.55
N ASN A 17 -6.07 -5.16 13.67
CA ASN A 17 -6.09 -6.34 14.55
C ASN A 17 -6.24 -7.65 13.79
N ARG A 18 -6.44 -7.58 12.47
CA ARG A 18 -6.67 -8.74 11.60
C ARG A 18 -5.97 -8.53 10.26
N GLN A 19 -5.71 -9.60 9.57
CA GLN A 19 -5.28 -9.54 8.20
C GLN A 19 -6.50 -9.36 7.29
N VAL A 20 -6.49 -8.29 6.50
CA VAL A 20 -7.53 -7.98 5.53
C VAL A 20 -6.90 -7.90 4.15
N LEU A 21 -7.40 -8.67 3.21
CA LEU A 21 -7.04 -8.59 1.81
C LEU A 21 -8.24 -8.11 1.01
N CYS A 22 -8.06 -7.01 0.30
CA CYS A 22 -9.10 -6.41 -0.55
C CYS A 22 -8.61 -6.33 -1.99
N VAL A 23 -9.42 -6.78 -2.92
CA VAL A 23 -9.21 -6.59 -4.36
C VAL A 23 -10.13 -5.49 -4.84
N THR A 24 -9.58 -4.45 -5.40
CA THR A 24 -10.34 -3.27 -5.83
C THR A 24 -9.75 -2.62 -7.07
N HIS A 25 -10.58 -1.96 -7.84
CA HIS A 25 -10.17 -1.04 -8.92
C HIS A 25 -10.36 0.43 -8.53
N LEU A 26 -10.81 0.68 -7.30
CA LEU A 26 -11.11 2.02 -6.82
C LEU A 26 -9.91 2.60 -6.07
N PRO A 27 -9.33 3.71 -6.56
CA PRO A 27 -8.18 4.32 -5.91
C PRO A 27 -8.49 4.79 -4.49
N GLN A 28 -9.74 5.21 -4.22
CA GLN A 28 -10.18 5.63 -2.89
C GLN A 28 -10.11 4.51 -1.85
N VAL A 29 -10.34 3.27 -2.27
CA VAL A 29 -10.19 2.09 -1.41
C VAL A 29 -8.73 1.71 -1.27
N ALA A 30 -7.99 1.65 -2.39
CA ALA A 30 -6.58 1.29 -2.41
C ALA A 30 -5.71 2.23 -1.56
N ALA A 31 -6.02 3.53 -1.56
CA ALA A 31 -5.28 4.53 -0.79
C ALA A 31 -5.37 4.31 0.74
N GLN A 32 -6.41 3.65 1.23
CA GLN A 32 -6.59 3.38 2.66
C GLN A 32 -5.82 2.16 3.16
N ALA A 33 -5.27 1.36 2.26
CA ALA A 33 -4.54 0.15 2.61
C ALA A 33 -3.16 0.48 3.23
N ASN A 34 -2.75 -0.29 4.22
CA ASN A 34 -1.40 -0.19 4.78
C ASN A 34 -0.34 -0.60 3.77
N GLU A 35 -0.65 -1.60 2.96
CA GLU A 35 0.20 -2.09 1.89
C GLU A 35 -0.60 -2.27 0.61
N GLN A 36 0.07 -2.11 -0.51
CA GLN A 36 -0.56 -2.25 -1.82
C GLN A 36 0.22 -3.26 -2.67
N LEU A 37 -0.53 -4.17 -3.26
CA LEU A 37 -0.02 -5.11 -4.25
C LEU A 37 -0.56 -4.74 -5.62
N GLN A 38 0.30 -4.79 -6.61
CA GLN A 38 -0.08 -4.60 -8.01
C GLN A 38 -0.18 -5.96 -8.69
N VAL A 39 -1.31 -6.20 -9.33
CA VAL A 39 -1.51 -7.38 -10.17
C VAL A 39 -1.35 -6.97 -11.63
N SER A 40 -0.46 -7.61 -12.33
CA SER A 40 -0.23 -7.38 -13.75
C SER A 40 -0.33 -8.68 -14.55
N LYS A 41 -0.87 -8.59 -15.76
CA LYS A 41 -0.90 -9.70 -16.71
C LYS A 41 0.07 -9.41 -17.83
N ILE A 42 0.97 -10.35 -18.07
CA ILE A 42 1.88 -10.32 -19.20
C ILE A 42 1.40 -11.41 -20.16
N SER A 43 0.85 -10.98 -21.28
CA SER A 43 0.39 -11.91 -22.32
C SER A 43 1.39 -11.93 -23.48
N SER A 44 1.93 -13.09 -23.77
CA SER A 44 2.61 -13.39 -25.01
C SER A 44 1.70 -14.20 -25.92
N LYS A 45 2.12 -14.43 -27.16
CA LYS A 45 1.30 -15.17 -28.14
C LYS A 45 0.89 -16.58 -27.67
N THR A 46 1.59 -17.16 -26.71
CA THR A 46 1.39 -18.55 -26.26
C THR A 46 1.14 -18.71 -24.78
N VAL A 47 1.48 -17.71 -23.95
CA VAL A 47 1.38 -17.83 -22.48
C VAL A 47 0.94 -16.52 -21.88
N THR A 48 -0.04 -16.59 -20.99
CA THR A 48 -0.44 -15.50 -20.11
C THR A 48 0.10 -15.78 -18.71
N ARG A 49 0.88 -14.84 -18.16
CA ARG A 49 1.39 -14.90 -16.80
C ARG A 49 0.80 -13.77 -15.97
N THR A 50 0.38 -14.10 -14.79
CA THR A 50 -0.03 -13.12 -13.78
C THR A 50 1.13 -12.91 -12.81
N SER A 51 1.48 -11.66 -12.57
CA SER A 51 2.49 -11.26 -11.60
C SER A 51 1.84 -10.44 -10.51
N ILE A 52 2.22 -10.70 -9.27
CA ILE A 52 1.79 -9.92 -8.10
C ILE A 52 3.04 -9.36 -7.45
N ARG A 53 3.07 -8.04 -7.28
CA ARG A 53 4.21 -7.33 -6.75
C ARG A 53 3.79 -6.34 -5.68
N ARG A 54 4.51 -6.33 -4.56
CA ARG A 54 4.33 -5.31 -3.52
C ARG A 54 4.93 -3.99 -4.02
N LEU A 55 4.20 -2.90 -3.82
CA LEU A 55 4.61 -1.57 -4.22
C LEU A 55 5.34 -0.85 -3.09
N ALA A 56 6.48 -0.22 -3.42
CA ALA A 56 7.14 0.74 -2.55
C ALA A 56 6.29 2.03 -2.43
N PRO A 57 6.50 2.86 -1.38
CA PRO A 57 5.70 4.08 -1.19
C PRO A 57 5.63 5.01 -2.40
N GLY A 58 6.75 5.25 -3.09
CA GLY A 58 6.77 6.06 -4.31
C GLY A 58 6.02 5.42 -5.48
N GLU A 59 6.12 4.10 -5.62
CA GLU A 59 5.41 3.34 -6.63
C GLU A 59 3.89 3.33 -6.40
N ARG A 60 3.44 3.42 -5.15
CA ARG A 60 2.01 3.53 -4.81
C ARG A 60 1.39 4.81 -5.36
N ILE A 61 2.13 5.92 -5.31
CA ILE A 61 1.68 7.19 -5.88
C ILE A 61 1.42 7.05 -7.38
N ASP A 62 2.35 6.44 -8.09
CA ASP A 62 2.22 6.23 -9.54
C ASP A 62 1.06 5.27 -9.88
N GLU A 63 0.91 4.20 -9.11
CA GLU A 63 -0.19 3.26 -9.34
C GLU A 63 -1.56 3.90 -9.04
N LEU A 64 -1.69 4.64 -7.97
CA LEU A 64 -2.93 5.38 -7.68
C LEU A 64 -3.21 6.46 -8.73
N ALA A 65 -2.18 7.14 -9.21
CA ALA A 65 -2.31 8.10 -10.30
C ALA A 65 -2.81 7.42 -11.58
N ARG A 66 -2.30 6.24 -11.90
CA ARG A 66 -2.77 5.42 -13.01
C ARG A 66 -4.25 5.01 -12.83
N MET A 67 -4.64 4.61 -11.63
CA MET A 67 -6.02 4.25 -11.30
C MET A 67 -6.99 5.44 -11.43
N LEU A 68 -6.50 6.65 -11.14
CA LEU A 68 -7.29 7.89 -11.26
C LEU A 68 -7.41 8.38 -12.71
N GLY A 69 -6.30 8.37 -13.45
CA GLY A 69 -6.19 9.07 -14.72
C GLY A 69 -6.25 8.20 -15.98
N GLY A 70 -6.25 6.88 -15.84
CA GLY A 70 -6.26 5.97 -16.99
C GLY A 70 -4.86 5.79 -17.61
N ILE A 71 -4.74 5.98 -18.93
CA ILE A 71 -3.55 5.57 -19.70
C ILE A 71 -2.33 6.43 -19.41
N GLU A 72 -2.51 7.73 -19.15
CA GLU A 72 -1.41 8.65 -18.92
C GLU A 72 -1.37 9.14 -17.48
N ILE A 73 -0.20 9.01 -16.86
CA ILE A 73 0.07 9.56 -15.54
C ILE A 73 0.52 11.00 -15.70
N THR A 74 -0.25 11.94 -15.19
CA THR A 74 0.04 13.37 -15.21
C THR A 74 0.54 13.84 -13.85
N ASP A 75 1.18 15.00 -13.81
CA ASP A 75 1.58 15.62 -12.54
C ASP A 75 0.36 15.92 -11.64
N SER A 76 -0.77 16.26 -12.24
CA SER A 76 -2.03 16.47 -11.55
C SER A 76 -2.55 15.18 -10.90
N SER A 77 -2.52 14.06 -11.62
CA SER A 77 -2.95 12.76 -11.09
C SER A 77 -2.02 12.26 -9.98
N ARG A 78 -0.71 12.51 -10.09
CA ARG A 78 0.25 12.21 -9.01
C ARG A 78 0.00 13.06 -7.77
N ALA A 79 -0.25 14.36 -7.95
CA ALA A 79 -0.57 15.25 -6.84
C ALA A 79 -1.83 14.80 -6.10
N HIS A 80 -2.88 14.43 -6.83
CA HIS A 80 -4.11 13.91 -6.26
C HIS A 80 -3.89 12.56 -5.54
N ALA A 81 -3.13 11.65 -6.13
CA ALA A 81 -2.77 10.38 -5.50
C ALA A 81 -2.01 10.59 -4.18
N ARG A 82 -1.08 11.54 -4.16
CA ARG A 82 -0.32 11.90 -2.96
C ARG A 82 -1.21 12.48 -1.88
N GLU A 83 -2.16 13.35 -2.24
CA GLU A 83 -3.17 13.88 -1.31
C GLU A 83 -4.01 12.77 -0.69
N MET A 84 -4.45 11.80 -1.49
CA MET A 84 -5.25 10.67 -1.00
C MET A 84 -4.46 9.83 0.01
N LEU A 85 -3.19 9.54 -0.26
CA LEU A 85 -2.32 8.78 0.65
C LEU A 85 -2.03 9.57 1.93
N THR A 86 -1.85 10.87 1.83
CA THR A 86 -1.65 11.76 2.98
C THR A 86 -2.90 11.81 3.86
N ALA A 87 -4.07 11.96 3.26
CA ALA A 87 -5.35 11.97 3.97
C ALA A 87 -5.63 10.63 4.67
N ALA A 88 -5.18 9.52 4.09
CA ALA A 88 -5.26 8.19 4.69
C ALA A 88 -4.23 7.96 5.82
N GLY A 89 -3.31 8.91 6.05
CA GLY A 89 -2.25 8.78 7.05
C GLY A 89 -1.10 7.86 6.66
N ILE A 90 -1.00 7.50 5.39
CA ILE A 90 0.02 6.58 4.89
C ILE A 90 1.32 7.31 4.56
N VAL A 91 1.23 8.49 3.96
CA VAL A 91 2.37 9.33 3.61
C VAL A 91 2.45 10.51 4.58
N GLY A 92 3.62 10.77 5.09
CA GLY A 92 3.86 11.91 5.98
C GLY A 92 3.56 11.68 7.45
N ASN A 93 3.16 10.47 7.86
CA ASN A 93 2.95 10.15 9.26
C ASN A 93 4.23 9.56 9.88
N PRO A 94 4.94 10.30 10.75
CA PRO A 94 6.17 9.82 11.37
C PRO A 94 5.96 8.63 12.31
N ALA A 95 4.74 8.37 12.77
CA ALA A 95 4.43 7.25 13.65
C ALA A 95 4.59 5.89 12.94
N VAL A 96 4.36 5.82 11.63
CA VAL A 96 4.54 4.59 10.84
C VAL A 96 6.02 4.23 10.69
N LYS A 97 6.92 5.20 10.69
CA LYS A 97 8.36 4.96 10.65
C LYS A 97 8.90 4.36 11.96
N ARG A 98 8.30 4.69 13.09
CA ARG A 98 8.74 4.18 14.40
C ARG A 98 8.34 2.72 14.66
N ALA A 99 7.21 2.29 14.14
CA ALA A 99 6.77 0.90 14.28
C ALA A 99 7.64 -0.10 13.52
N ARG A 100 8.25 0.31 12.39
CA ARG A 100 9.20 -0.52 11.62
C ARG A 100 10.58 -0.62 12.27
N GLY A 101 11.00 0.34 13.05
CA GLY A 101 12.29 0.34 13.76
C GLY A 101 12.33 -0.58 14.98
N ARG A 102 11.18 -0.91 15.54
CA ARG A 102 11.10 -1.67 16.79
C ARG A 102 11.23 -3.20 16.61
N LYS A 103 11.07 -3.69 15.39
CA LYS A 103 11.19 -5.13 15.10
C LYS A 103 12.64 -5.62 14.94
N LYS A 104 13.60 -4.72 14.93
CA LYS A 104 15.01 -5.07 14.73
C LYS A 104 15.81 -5.25 16.03
N GLN A 105 15.16 -5.06 17.19
CA GLN A 105 15.85 -5.07 18.47
C GLN A 105 15.38 -6.20 19.39
N LEU A 106 14.81 -7.25 18.81
CA LEU A 106 14.54 -8.52 19.50
C LEU A 106 15.56 -9.59 19.10
N ASP A 107 16.73 -9.19 18.70
CA ASP A 107 17.87 -10.06 18.65
C ASP A 107 18.58 -10.00 19.99
N CYS A 108 18.03 -10.68 20.93
CA CYS A 108 18.74 -11.01 22.14
C CYS A 108 19.59 -12.24 21.87
N GLY A 109 20.65 -12.04 21.14
CA GLY A 109 21.65 -13.05 21.01
C GLY A 109 22.65 -13.02 22.12
N ASP A 110 22.30 -12.85 23.35
CA ASP A 110 23.30 -12.94 24.37
C ASP A 110 22.88 -13.85 25.50
N THR A 111 23.00 -15.10 25.24
CA THR A 111 23.40 -16.05 26.23
C THR A 111 24.91 -16.16 26.21
N GLN A 112 25.56 -15.25 26.77
CA GLN A 112 26.88 -15.49 27.32
C GLN A 112 26.66 -16.20 28.64
N ALA A 113 26.41 -17.48 28.54
CA ALA A 113 26.62 -18.34 29.69
C ALA A 113 28.10 -18.51 29.87
N GLU A 114 28.68 -17.66 30.63
CA GLU A 114 29.97 -17.86 31.18
C GLU A 114 29.82 -18.75 32.40
N GLY A 115 30.18 -19.99 32.20
CA GLY A 115 30.44 -20.85 33.34
C GLY A 115 31.64 -20.43 34.14
#